data_495375a65994b65294079d0ecc1f67cd
#
_entry.id   495375a65994b65294079d0ecc1f67cd
#
_cell.length_a   1.000
_cell.length_b   1.000
_cell.length_c   1.000
_cell.angle_alpha   90.00
_cell.angle_beta   90.00
_cell.angle_gamma   90.00
#
_symmetry.space_group_name_H-M   'P 1'
#
loop_
_entity.id
_entity.type
_entity.pdbx_description
1 polymer ?
#
loop_
_entity_poly.entity_id
_entity_poly.type
_entity_poly.pdbx_seq_one_letter_code
_entity_poly.pdbx_strand_id
1 'polypeptide(L)' 'MEGDFLLLRQMKYFVAVVDRGSFTEAAEQCYISQSAISQQIRALEKEL' A
#
# COMPACT_ATOMS: atom_id res chain seq x y z
N MET A 1 10.67 -12.05 -10.79
CA MET A 1 11.36 -11.27 -9.78
C MET A 1 10.73 -9.92 -9.56
N GLU A 2 10.48 -9.18 -10.63
CA GLU A 2 9.86 -7.87 -10.49
C GLU A 2 8.48 -7.97 -9.85
N GLY A 3 7.74 -9.02 -10.22
CA GLY A 3 6.41 -9.21 -9.64
C GLY A 3 6.45 -9.41 -8.15
N ASP A 4 7.42 -10.15 -7.67
CA ASP A 4 7.56 -10.41 -6.24
C ASP A 4 7.92 -9.13 -5.48
N PHE A 5 8.79 -8.31 -6.07
CA PHE A 5 9.17 -7.05 -5.46
C PHE A 5 7.99 -6.11 -5.36
N LEU A 6 7.20 -6.03 -6.44
CA LEU A 6 6.03 -5.17 -6.47
C LEU A 6 4.98 -5.62 -5.46
N LEU A 7 4.76 -6.93 -5.38
CA LEU A 7 3.80 -7.48 -4.43
C LEU A 7 4.24 -7.19 -3.00
N LEU A 8 5.53 -7.32 -2.72
CA LEU A 8 6.06 -7.04 -1.40
C LEU A 8 5.81 -5.58 -1.01
N ARG A 9 6.00 -4.66 -1.96
CA ARG A 9 5.74 -3.25 -1.72
C ARG A 9 4.26 -3.00 -1.43
N GLN A 10 3.38 -3.63 -2.20
CA GLN A 10 1.94 -3.47 -2.01
C GLN A 10 1.51 -3.97 -0.64
N MET A 11 2.07 -5.09 -0.21
CA MET A 11 1.77 -5.64 1.10
C MET A 11 2.26 -4.72 2.21
N LYS A 12 3.39 -4.07 2.00
CA LYS A 12 3.92 -3.12 2.96
C LYS A 12 2.94 -1.94 3.14
N TYR A 13 2.40 -1.45 2.05
CA TYR A 13 1.41 -0.37 2.12
C TYR A 13 0.14 -0.83 2.83
N PHE A 14 -0.28 -2.05 2.52
CA PHE A 14 -1.47 -2.62 3.16
C PHE A 14 -1.29 -2.71 4.68
N VAL A 15 -0.14 -3.20 5.10
CA VAL A 15 0.17 -3.31 6.52
C VAL A 15 0.17 -1.94 7.18
N ALA A 16 0.72 -0.93 6.49
CA ALA A 16 0.75 0.43 7.01
C ALA A 16 -0.66 0.96 7.24
N VAL A 17 -1.57 0.70 6.31
CA VAL A 17 -2.95 1.14 6.43
C VAL A 17 -3.63 0.48 7.62
N VAL A 18 -3.43 -0.82 7.77
CA VAL A 18 -4.02 -1.56 8.88
C VAL A 18 -3.45 -1.09 10.21
N ASP A 19 -2.14 -0.88 10.25
CA ASP A 19 -1.46 -0.49 11.48
C ASP A 19 -1.86 0.91 11.94
N ARG A 20 -1.99 1.84 10.99
CA ARG A 20 -2.36 3.21 11.31
C ARG A 20 -3.86 3.43 11.37
N GLY A 21 -4.61 2.58 10.71
CA GLY A 21 -6.06 2.70 10.65
C GLY A 21 -6.54 3.84 9.78
N SER A 22 -5.69 4.35 8.89
CA SER A 22 -6.02 5.47 8.03
C SER A 22 -5.12 5.50 6.80
N PHE A 23 -5.73 5.72 5.65
CA PHE A 23 -4.97 5.86 4.40
C PHE A 23 -4.06 7.08 4.45
N THR A 24 -4.56 8.18 5.03
CA THR A 24 -3.79 9.41 5.10
C THR A 24 -2.52 9.21 5.93
N GLU A 25 -2.66 8.62 7.11
CA GLU A 25 -1.51 8.40 7.98
C GLU A 25 -0.56 7.37 7.38
N ALA A 26 -1.10 6.35 6.75
CA ALA A 26 -0.26 5.33 6.11
C ALA A 26 0.56 5.93 4.97
N ALA A 27 -0.07 6.82 4.18
CA ALA A 27 0.62 7.48 3.09
C ALA A 27 1.76 8.35 3.61
N GLU A 28 1.52 9.04 4.70
CA GLU A 28 2.56 9.88 5.32
C GLU A 28 3.72 9.01 5.80
N GLN A 29 3.41 7.88 6.40
CA GLN A 29 4.43 6.97 6.89
C GLN A 29 5.27 6.41 5.73
N CYS A 30 4.64 6.19 4.59
CA CYS A 30 5.31 5.64 3.43
C CYS A 30 5.89 6.71 2.50
N TYR A 31 5.71 7.98 2.85
CA TYR A 31 6.22 9.11 2.07
C TYR A 31 5.64 9.16 0.67
N ILE A 32 4.37 8.84 0.54
CA ILE A 32 3.65 8.91 -0.74
C ILE A 32 2.31 9.60 -0.53
N SER A 33 1.65 9.96 -1.64
CA SER A 33 0.35 10.60 -1.54
C SER A 33 -0.73 9.58 -1.17
N GLN A 34 -1.84 10.08 -0.63
CA GLN A 34 -2.96 9.22 -0.30
C GLN A 34 -3.50 8.53 -1.55
N SER A 35 -3.54 9.25 -2.67
CA SER A 35 -4.00 8.66 -3.92
C SER A 35 -3.13 7.50 -4.34
N ALA A 36 -1.82 7.65 -4.16
CA ALA A 36 -0.88 6.59 -4.54
C ALA A 36 -1.08 5.34 -3.71
N ILE A 37 -1.21 5.47 -2.38
CA ILE A 37 -1.37 4.30 -1.53
C ILE A 37 -2.73 3.65 -1.78
N SER A 38 -3.74 4.45 -2.06
CA SER A 38 -5.07 3.95 -2.36
C SER A 38 -5.04 3.08 -3.62
N GLN A 39 -4.32 3.53 -4.65
CA GLN A 39 -4.19 2.76 -5.89
C GLN A 39 -3.43 1.47 -5.67
N GLN A 40 -2.39 1.50 -4.84
CA GLN A 40 -1.61 0.29 -4.55
C GLN A 40 -2.46 -0.74 -3.82
N ILE A 41 -3.28 -0.30 -2.87
CA ILE A 41 -4.14 -1.21 -2.12
C ILE A 41 -5.19 -1.83 -3.05
N ARG A 42 -5.76 -1.03 -3.95
CA ARG A 42 -6.74 -1.55 -4.91
C ARG A 42 -6.13 -2.60 -5.83
N ALA A 43 -4.89 -2.35 -6.26
CA ALA A 43 -4.20 -3.30 -7.12
C ALA A 43 -3.97 -4.62 -6.38
N LEU A 44 -3.62 -4.55 -5.11
CA LEU A 44 -3.42 -5.73 -4.29
C LEU A 44 -4.73 -6.52 -4.13
N GLU A 45 -5.82 -5.82 -3.89
CA GLU A 45 -7.11 -6.46 -3.72
C GLU A 45 -7.54 -7.20 -4.98
N LYS A 46 -7.20 -6.65 -6.14
CA LYS A 46 -7.51 -7.31 -7.40
C LYS A 46 -6.73 -8.61 -7.58
N GLU A 47 -5.52 -8.64 -7.08
CA GLU A 47 -4.68 -9.82 -7.20
C GLU A 47 -5.16 -10.96 -6.30
N LEU A 48 -5.84 -10.62 -5.23
CA LEU A 48 -6.36 -11.62 -4.29
C LEU A 48 -7.74 -12.10 -4.73
#